data_10d13f4c1e0fd4b20637b0a0d8788d43
#
_entry.id   10d13f4c1e0fd4b20637b0a0d8788d43
#
_cell.length_a   1.000
_cell.length_b   1.000
_cell.length_c   1.000
_cell.angle_alpha   90.00
_cell.angle_beta   90.00
_cell.angle_gamma   90.00
#
_symmetry.space_group_name_H-M   'P 1'
#
loop_
_entity.id
_entity.type
_entity.pdbx_description
1 polymer ?
#
loop_
_entity_poly.entity_id
_entity_poly.type
_entity_poly.pdbx_seq_one_letter_code
_entity_poly.pdbx_strand_id
1 'polypeptide(L)'
;VGAPASTFFRVLKGGSPPGADKLLDWISQLGGKIVFPDERMEGYTLIPKVVAQAGAGSSLITSDEVLGMYAFRDDFLRRVGVHAKESVMLDVIGHSMEPMIRHKDTILVDQSVKELRDGDIFLVGFGEELLVKRVQRTPRGWLLKSENRDFSDIVVEGPDLETFRVYGRVRWFGRVV
;
A
#
# COMPACT_ATOMS: atom_id res chain seq x y z
N VAL A 1 -23.95 2.47 37.40
CA VAL A 1 -24.11 3.93 37.49
C VAL A 1 -23.18 4.52 36.43
N GLY A 2 -23.72 4.84 35.25
CA GLY A 2 -22.97 5.37 34.13
C GLY A 2 -22.29 6.71 34.44
N ALA A 3 -21.15 6.95 33.85
CA ALA A 3 -20.46 8.24 34.00
C ALA A 3 -21.37 9.37 33.45
N PRO A 4 -21.51 10.47 34.18
CA PRO A 4 -22.30 11.59 33.67
C PRO A 4 -21.67 12.12 32.36
N ALA A 5 -22.50 12.41 31.40
CA ALA A 5 -22.10 12.93 30.07
C ALA A 5 -21.12 14.13 30.18
N SER A 6 -21.28 14.94 31.24
CA SER A 6 -20.37 16.05 31.55
C SER A 6 -18.90 15.64 31.74
N THR A 7 -18.64 14.45 32.31
CA THR A 7 -17.27 13.97 32.51
C THR A 7 -16.63 13.52 31.19
N PHE A 8 -17.40 12.89 30.28
CA PHE A 8 -16.96 12.49 28.97
C PHE A 8 -16.58 13.73 28.13
N PHE A 9 -17.46 14.73 28.07
CA PHE A 9 -17.20 15.99 27.37
C PHE A 9 -15.99 16.78 27.91
N ARG A 10 -15.72 16.69 29.24
CA ARG A 10 -14.55 17.33 29.82
C ARG A 10 -13.24 16.69 29.32
N VAL A 11 -13.19 15.38 29.18
CA VAL A 11 -12.01 14.67 28.64
C VAL A 11 -11.80 15.02 27.17
N LEU A 12 -12.87 15.06 26.37
CA LEU A 12 -12.79 15.47 24.95
C LEU A 12 -12.31 16.93 24.78
N LYS A 13 -12.51 17.80 25.78
CA LYS A 13 -12.04 19.19 25.77
C LYS A 13 -10.65 19.39 26.39
N GLY A 14 -9.85 18.32 26.52
CA GLY A 14 -8.48 18.40 27.04
C GLY A 14 -8.36 18.36 28.56
N GLY A 15 -9.40 17.93 29.29
CA GLY A 15 -9.32 17.61 30.71
C GLY A 15 -8.53 16.34 30.99
N SER A 16 -8.07 16.17 32.24
CA SER A 16 -7.33 14.96 32.64
C SER A 16 -8.09 13.67 32.27
N PRO A 17 -7.43 12.70 31.69
CA PRO A 17 -8.06 11.44 31.33
C PRO A 17 -8.50 10.68 32.57
N PRO A 18 -9.57 9.87 32.52
CA PRO A 18 -9.96 8.98 33.60
C PRO A 18 -8.87 7.92 33.83
N GLY A 19 -8.80 7.38 35.03
CA GLY A 19 -7.98 6.17 35.26
C GLY A 19 -8.40 5.01 34.35
N ALA A 20 -7.49 4.08 34.09
CA ALA A 20 -7.70 2.98 33.15
C ALA A 20 -8.98 2.18 33.44
N ASP A 21 -9.25 1.86 34.73
CA ASP A 21 -10.43 1.11 35.14
C ASP A 21 -11.74 1.80 34.76
N LYS A 22 -11.79 3.12 34.91
CA LYS A 22 -12.96 3.93 34.54
C LYS A 22 -13.15 4.04 33.02
N LEU A 23 -12.03 4.10 32.29
CA LEU A 23 -12.06 4.10 30.82
C LEU A 23 -12.59 2.78 30.28
N LEU A 24 -12.13 1.67 30.79
CA LEU A 24 -12.56 0.32 30.41
C LEU A 24 -14.06 0.11 30.73
N ASP A 25 -14.53 0.57 31.87
CA ASP A 25 -15.95 0.50 32.26
C ASP A 25 -16.82 1.31 31.28
N TRP A 26 -16.41 2.52 30.91
CA TRP A 26 -17.14 3.33 29.92
C TRP A 26 -17.20 2.70 28.55
N ILE A 27 -16.08 2.15 28.08
CA ILE A 27 -16.02 1.48 26.77
C ILE A 27 -16.96 0.28 26.75
N SER A 28 -16.95 -0.52 27.83
CA SER A 28 -17.83 -1.67 27.98
C SER A 28 -19.31 -1.26 28.00
N GLN A 29 -19.67 -0.20 28.75
CA GLN A 29 -21.05 0.29 28.83
C GLN A 29 -21.57 0.85 27.48
N LEU A 30 -20.66 1.38 26.64
CA LEU A 30 -20.99 1.88 25.31
C LEU A 30 -21.00 0.76 24.25
N GLY A 31 -20.80 -0.50 24.65
CA GLY A 31 -20.69 -1.63 23.72
C GLY A 31 -19.41 -1.57 22.87
N GLY A 32 -18.46 -0.73 23.26
CA GLY A 32 -17.17 -0.60 22.60
C GLY A 32 -16.22 -1.73 22.98
N LYS A 33 -15.24 -1.96 22.14
CA LYS A 33 -14.13 -2.89 22.37
C LYS A 33 -12.82 -2.12 22.15
N ILE A 34 -11.86 -2.27 23.07
CA ILE A 34 -10.50 -1.78 22.81
C ILE A 34 -9.82 -2.79 21.92
N VAL A 35 -9.49 -2.34 20.72
CA VAL A 35 -8.65 -3.09 19.79
C VAL A 35 -7.26 -2.47 19.84
N PHE A 36 -6.29 -3.21 20.34
CA PHE A 36 -4.90 -2.79 20.27
C PHE A 36 -4.40 -3.03 18.85
N PRO A 37 -3.57 -2.13 18.29
CA PRO A 37 -3.02 -2.30 16.93
C PRO A 37 -2.24 -3.61 16.74
N ASP A 38 -1.81 -4.23 17.85
CA ASP A 38 -1.10 -5.52 17.85
C ASP A 38 -2.01 -6.75 18.07
N GLU A 39 -3.32 -6.59 18.24
CA GLU A 39 -4.24 -7.72 18.11
C GLU A 39 -4.26 -8.13 16.64
N ARG A 40 -3.22 -8.85 16.24
CA ARG A 40 -3.17 -9.60 14.98
C ARG A 40 -4.40 -10.48 14.98
N MET A 41 -5.25 -10.31 13.99
CA MET A 41 -6.20 -11.36 13.66
C MET A 41 -5.35 -12.61 13.45
N GLU A 42 -5.43 -13.59 14.34
CA GLU A 42 -4.56 -14.76 14.34
C GLU A 42 -4.54 -15.37 12.93
N GLY A 43 -3.35 -15.46 12.32
CA GLY A 43 -3.17 -15.94 10.95
C GLY A 43 -3.43 -14.92 9.83
N TYR A 44 -3.62 -13.64 10.15
CA TYR A 44 -3.79 -12.56 9.16
C TYR A 44 -2.87 -11.37 9.44
N THR A 45 -2.37 -10.78 8.38
CA THR A 45 -1.63 -9.51 8.41
C THR A 45 -2.39 -8.44 7.66
N LEU A 46 -2.49 -7.25 8.26
CA LEU A 46 -3.12 -6.08 7.66
C LEU A 46 -2.10 -5.30 6.84
N ILE A 47 -2.47 -4.97 5.59
CA ILE A 47 -1.67 -4.14 4.69
C ILE A 47 -2.45 -2.87 4.37
N PRO A 48 -1.86 -1.67 4.58
CA PRO A 48 -2.55 -0.41 4.35
C PRO A 48 -2.79 -0.14 2.87
N LYS A 49 -3.98 0.38 2.55
CA LYS A 49 -4.27 0.99 1.27
C LYS A 49 -4.04 2.49 1.37
N VAL A 50 -3.25 3.02 0.48
CA VAL A 50 -2.83 4.43 0.48
C VAL A 50 -2.97 5.07 -0.90
N VAL A 51 -3.01 6.39 -0.95
CA VAL A 51 -2.76 7.15 -2.17
C VAL A 51 -1.26 7.38 -2.27
N ALA A 52 -0.66 7.09 -3.41
CA ALA A 52 0.75 7.28 -3.62
C ALA A 52 1.05 8.25 -4.75
N GLN A 53 2.13 8.99 -4.59
CA GLN A 53 2.71 9.86 -5.61
C GLN A 53 4.19 9.54 -5.76
N ALA A 54 4.76 9.85 -6.92
CA ALA A 54 6.19 9.73 -7.13
C ALA A 54 6.95 10.69 -6.20
N GLY A 55 7.88 10.16 -5.42
CA GLY A 55 8.78 10.95 -4.58
C GLY A 55 10.09 11.25 -5.28
N ALA A 56 10.81 12.27 -4.81
CA ALA A 56 12.14 12.64 -5.32
C ALA A 56 13.21 11.56 -5.06
N GLY A 57 12.91 10.58 -4.20
CA GLY A 57 13.78 9.43 -3.89
C GLY A 57 13.19 8.11 -4.31
N SER A 58 13.76 7.00 -3.84
CA SER A 58 13.25 5.64 -4.06
C SER A 58 12.08 5.25 -3.15
N SER A 59 11.56 6.17 -2.36
CA SER A 59 10.39 5.98 -1.51
C SER A 59 9.15 6.58 -2.15
N LEU A 60 8.03 5.86 -2.09
CA LEU A 60 6.74 6.44 -2.41
C LEU A 60 6.42 7.53 -1.39
N ILE A 61 6.00 8.69 -1.86
CA ILE A 61 5.29 9.64 -1.01
C ILE A 61 3.88 9.09 -0.89
N THR A 62 3.59 8.46 0.25
CA THR A 62 2.23 8.11 0.60
C THR A 62 1.62 9.30 1.33
N SER A 63 0.35 9.63 1.03
CA SER A 63 -0.38 10.54 1.91
C SER A 63 -0.43 9.91 3.31
N ASP A 64 -0.38 10.73 4.37
CA ASP A 64 -0.59 10.25 5.75
C ASP A 64 -1.97 9.61 5.95
N GLU A 65 -2.81 9.68 4.93
CA GLU A 65 -4.16 9.15 4.94
C GLU A 65 -4.18 7.69 4.46
N VAL A 66 -4.41 6.78 5.40
CA VAL A 66 -4.71 5.38 5.11
C VAL A 66 -6.18 5.27 4.73
N LEU A 67 -6.46 4.93 3.47
CA LEU A 67 -7.82 4.78 2.93
C LEU A 67 -8.54 3.54 3.48
N GLY A 68 -7.79 2.57 3.98
CA GLY A 68 -8.31 1.32 4.54
C GLY A 68 -7.22 0.29 4.77
N MET A 69 -7.60 -0.85 5.35
CA MET A 69 -6.71 -1.97 5.62
C MET A 69 -7.21 -3.22 4.91
N TYR A 70 -6.31 -3.93 4.24
CA TYR A 70 -6.59 -5.21 3.61
C TYR A 70 -6.01 -6.35 4.44
N ALA A 71 -6.84 -7.29 4.84
CA ALA A 71 -6.42 -8.47 5.59
C ALA A 71 -6.01 -9.60 4.63
N PHE A 72 -4.77 -10.01 4.69
CA PHE A 72 -4.24 -11.16 3.96
C PHE A 72 -3.87 -12.28 4.93
N ARG A 73 -4.12 -13.52 4.54
CA ARG A 73 -3.64 -14.67 5.32
C ARG A 73 -2.12 -14.72 5.29
N ASP A 74 -1.52 -15.00 6.44
CA ASP A 74 -0.06 -15.06 6.57
C ASP A 74 0.57 -16.16 5.71
N ASP A 75 -0.12 -17.28 5.52
CA ASP A 75 0.34 -18.36 4.64
C ASP A 75 0.33 -17.95 3.15
N PHE A 76 -0.66 -17.14 2.75
CA PHE A 76 -0.69 -16.55 1.41
C PHE A 76 0.49 -15.60 1.21
N LEU A 77 0.72 -14.66 2.14
CA LEU A 77 1.83 -13.70 2.04
C LEU A 77 3.19 -14.41 1.97
N ARG A 78 3.40 -15.45 2.79
CA ARG A 78 4.61 -16.27 2.73
C ARG A 78 4.75 -16.97 1.38
N ARG A 79 3.68 -17.56 0.85
CA ARG A 79 3.71 -18.28 -0.44
C ARG A 79 4.06 -17.37 -1.61
N VAL A 80 3.57 -16.13 -1.61
CA VAL A 80 3.87 -15.15 -2.66
C VAL A 80 5.13 -14.34 -2.37
N GLY A 81 5.80 -14.57 -1.24
CA GLY A 81 7.05 -13.95 -0.85
C GLY A 81 6.93 -12.45 -0.60
N VAL A 82 5.86 -12.02 0.08
CA VAL A 82 5.58 -10.61 0.41
C VAL A 82 6.11 -10.26 1.79
N HIS A 83 6.84 -9.15 1.88
CA HIS A 83 7.26 -8.54 3.14
C HIS A 83 6.19 -7.52 3.59
N ALA A 84 5.19 -8.00 4.32
CA ALA A 84 3.99 -7.23 4.63
C ALA A 84 4.25 -5.87 5.31
N LYS A 85 5.28 -5.76 6.16
CA LYS A 85 5.64 -4.51 6.85
C LYS A 85 6.10 -3.40 5.90
N GLU A 86 6.58 -3.77 4.73
CA GLU A 86 7.08 -2.88 3.70
C GLU A 86 6.18 -2.90 2.46
N SER A 87 4.93 -3.30 2.63
CA SER A 87 3.97 -3.43 1.53
C SER A 87 2.81 -2.47 1.67
N VAL A 88 2.29 -2.04 0.54
CA VAL A 88 1.11 -1.16 0.45
C VAL A 88 0.15 -1.64 -0.63
N MET A 89 -1.11 -1.26 -0.48
CA MET A 89 -2.14 -1.43 -1.51
C MET A 89 -2.38 -0.09 -2.20
N LEU A 90 -2.48 -0.12 -3.52
CA LEU A 90 -2.71 1.06 -4.37
C LEU A 90 -3.77 0.76 -5.42
N ASP A 91 -4.57 1.77 -5.78
CA ASP A 91 -5.43 1.67 -6.96
C ASP A 91 -4.64 2.07 -8.22
N VAL A 92 -4.86 1.32 -9.28
CA VAL A 92 -4.23 1.56 -10.58
C VAL A 92 -5.00 2.63 -11.33
N ILE A 93 -4.28 3.64 -11.83
CA ILE A 93 -4.81 4.67 -12.70
C ILE A 93 -4.19 4.47 -14.09
N GLY A 94 -5.03 4.41 -15.12
CA GLY A 94 -4.59 4.22 -16.50
C GLY A 94 -4.90 2.82 -17.07
N HIS A 95 -4.59 2.63 -18.34
CA HIS A 95 -4.98 1.47 -19.14
C HIS A 95 -3.81 0.71 -19.75
N SER A 96 -2.57 1.12 -19.47
CA SER A 96 -1.38 0.57 -20.13
C SER A 96 -1.09 -0.90 -19.81
N MET A 97 -1.65 -1.42 -18.71
CA MET A 97 -1.47 -2.82 -18.29
C MET A 97 -2.69 -3.70 -18.57
N GLU A 98 -3.68 -3.18 -19.33
CA GLU A 98 -4.82 -3.99 -19.79
C GLU A 98 -4.40 -5.02 -20.86
N PRO A 99 -5.06 -6.18 -20.88
CA PRO A 99 -6.21 -6.60 -20.12
C PRO A 99 -5.88 -7.18 -18.71
N MET A 100 -4.59 -7.36 -18.38
CA MET A 100 -4.15 -8.02 -17.15
C MET A 100 -4.53 -7.20 -15.92
N ILE A 101 -4.02 -5.98 -15.81
CA ILE A 101 -4.34 -5.05 -14.74
C ILE A 101 -5.08 -3.87 -15.35
N ARG A 102 -6.31 -3.62 -14.89
CA ARG A 102 -7.18 -2.58 -15.45
C ARG A 102 -7.21 -1.33 -14.59
N HIS A 103 -7.71 -0.26 -15.16
CA HIS A 103 -8.03 0.94 -14.41
C HIS A 103 -8.95 0.61 -13.21
N LYS A 104 -8.63 1.14 -12.03
CA LYS A 104 -9.27 0.87 -10.73
C LYS A 104 -9.04 -0.52 -10.13
N ASP A 105 -8.24 -1.38 -10.73
CA ASP A 105 -7.77 -2.55 -10.01
C ASP A 105 -6.91 -2.11 -8.81
N THR A 106 -6.95 -2.87 -7.73
CA THR A 106 -6.06 -2.65 -6.58
C THR A 106 -4.87 -3.58 -6.67
N ILE A 107 -3.66 -3.07 -6.52
CA ILE A 107 -2.41 -3.83 -6.53
C ILE A 107 -1.77 -3.89 -5.15
N LEU A 108 -1.10 -5.01 -4.85
CA LEU A 108 -0.22 -5.18 -3.69
C LEU A 108 1.23 -4.97 -4.14
N VAL A 109 1.88 -3.96 -3.60
CA VAL A 109 3.26 -3.59 -3.91
C VAL A 109 4.15 -3.88 -2.72
N ASP A 110 5.14 -4.76 -2.91
CA ASP A 110 6.20 -5.05 -1.95
C ASP A 110 7.36 -4.07 -2.18
N GLN A 111 7.49 -3.08 -1.32
CA GLN A 111 8.50 -2.02 -1.42
C GLN A 111 9.89 -2.46 -0.96
N SER A 112 10.03 -3.63 -0.33
CA SER A 112 11.33 -4.20 0.04
C SER A 112 12.12 -4.68 -1.18
N VAL A 113 11.43 -4.95 -2.31
CA VAL A 113 12.03 -5.47 -3.53
C VAL A 113 12.27 -4.33 -4.52
N LYS A 114 13.50 -3.81 -4.55
CA LYS A 114 13.95 -2.74 -5.46
C LYS A 114 14.75 -3.27 -6.65
N GLU A 115 15.26 -4.48 -6.55
CA GLU A 115 16.00 -5.10 -7.64
C GLU A 115 15.04 -5.60 -8.72
N LEU A 116 15.19 -5.04 -9.93
CA LEU A 116 14.38 -5.43 -11.06
C LEU A 116 14.72 -6.85 -11.51
N ARG A 117 13.69 -7.62 -11.83
CA ARG A 117 13.80 -8.97 -12.37
C ARG A 117 13.06 -9.06 -13.68
N ASP A 118 13.74 -9.59 -14.68
CA ASP A 118 13.20 -9.76 -16.01
C ASP A 118 11.85 -10.51 -16.02
N GLY A 119 10.88 -9.95 -16.71
CA GLY A 119 9.52 -10.49 -16.81
C GLY A 119 8.56 -10.16 -15.66
N ASP A 120 9.04 -9.61 -14.55
CA ASP A 120 8.19 -9.23 -13.41
C ASP A 120 7.52 -7.87 -13.63
N ILE A 121 6.45 -7.62 -12.85
CA ILE A 121 5.72 -6.34 -12.85
C ILE A 121 6.17 -5.52 -11.64
N PHE A 122 6.52 -4.27 -11.91
CA PHE A 122 6.96 -3.33 -10.89
C PHE A 122 6.15 -2.03 -10.93
N LEU A 123 6.05 -1.41 -9.76
CA LEU A 123 5.71 -0.01 -9.64
C LEU A 123 7.02 0.78 -9.74
N VAL A 124 7.11 1.63 -10.76
CA VAL A 124 8.30 2.41 -11.09
C VAL A 124 7.96 3.88 -11.23
N GLY A 125 8.95 4.75 -11.11
CA GLY A 125 8.84 6.17 -11.35
C GLY A 125 9.69 6.60 -12.52
N PHE A 126 9.14 7.46 -13.36
CA PHE A 126 9.85 8.12 -14.43
C PHE A 126 9.47 9.61 -14.43
N GLY A 127 10.40 10.46 -14.06
CA GLY A 127 10.08 11.84 -13.72
C GLY A 127 9.15 11.92 -12.51
N GLU A 128 8.01 12.58 -12.67
CA GLU A 128 6.98 12.71 -11.64
C GLU A 128 5.87 11.65 -11.77
N GLU A 129 5.95 10.77 -12.74
CA GLU A 129 4.92 9.76 -13.01
C GLU A 129 5.19 8.47 -12.25
N LEU A 130 4.12 7.88 -11.70
CA LEU A 130 4.08 6.51 -11.22
C LEU A 130 3.51 5.60 -12.30
N LEU A 131 4.26 4.56 -12.64
CA LEU A 131 3.91 3.63 -13.70
C LEU A 131 3.93 2.20 -13.16
N VAL A 132 2.91 1.43 -13.53
CA VAL A 132 2.93 -0.03 -13.39
C VAL A 132 3.34 -0.60 -14.74
N LYS A 133 4.45 -1.34 -14.78
CA LYS A 133 4.99 -1.89 -16.02
C LYS A 133 5.60 -3.26 -15.79
N ARG A 134 5.59 -4.09 -16.84
CA ARG A 134 6.42 -5.28 -16.88
C ARG A 134 7.83 -4.87 -17.31
N VAL A 135 8.83 -5.30 -16.56
CA VAL A 135 10.21 -4.97 -16.88
C VAL A 135 10.85 -6.07 -17.71
N GLN A 136 11.61 -5.67 -18.71
CA GLN A 136 12.42 -6.57 -19.53
C GLN A 136 13.86 -6.04 -19.55
N ARG A 137 14.82 -6.93 -19.30
CA ARG A 137 16.23 -6.56 -19.34
C ARG A 137 16.69 -6.37 -20.80
N THR A 138 17.46 -5.33 -21.03
CA THR A 138 18.15 -5.08 -22.30
C THR A 138 19.67 -5.02 -22.09
N PRO A 139 20.49 -5.08 -23.14
CA PRO A 139 21.95 -4.97 -22.97
C PRO A 139 22.43 -3.65 -22.37
N ARG A 140 21.64 -2.57 -22.44
CA ARG A 140 22.02 -1.22 -22.00
C ARG A 140 21.19 -0.68 -20.84
N GLY A 141 20.15 -1.41 -20.40
CA GLY A 141 19.25 -0.95 -19.36
C GLY A 141 17.99 -1.79 -19.25
N TRP A 142 16.83 -1.15 -19.29
CA TRP A 142 15.54 -1.79 -19.11
C TRP A 142 14.52 -1.30 -20.14
N LEU A 143 13.63 -2.19 -20.53
CA LEU A 143 12.43 -1.89 -21.28
C LEU A 143 11.22 -2.04 -20.35
N LEU A 144 10.47 -0.96 -20.19
CA LEU A 144 9.21 -0.94 -19.42
C LEU A 144 8.07 -1.23 -20.39
N LYS A 145 7.58 -2.45 -20.35
CA LYS A 145 6.57 -2.94 -21.29
C LYS A 145 5.16 -2.66 -20.80
N SER A 146 4.33 -2.21 -21.71
CA SER A 146 2.88 -2.16 -21.54
C SER A 146 2.27 -3.51 -21.94
N GLU A 147 1.30 -4.01 -21.19
CA GLU A 147 0.49 -5.17 -21.62
C GLU A 147 -0.50 -4.77 -22.72
N ASN A 148 -0.96 -3.53 -22.69
CA ASN A 148 -1.83 -2.96 -23.71
C ASN A 148 -1.01 -2.47 -24.90
N ARG A 149 -1.27 -3.03 -26.07
CA ARG A 149 -0.55 -2.72 -27.31
C ARG A 149 -0.80 -1.31 -27.85
N ASP A 150 -1.83 -0.63 -27.36
CA ASP A 150 -2.12 0.76 -27.71
C ASP A 150 -1.15 1.75 -27.03
N PHE A 151 -0.35 1.25 -26.07
CA PHE A 151 0.64 2.03 -25.35
C PHE A 151 2.05 1.59 -25.73
N SER A 152 2.88 2.55 -26.09
CA SER A 152 4.30 2.29 -26.40
C SER A 152 5.06 1.82 -25.15
N ASP A 153 6.03 0.95 -25.39
CA ASP A 153 7.02 0.59 -24.38
C ASP A 153 7.99 1.75 -24.16
N ILE A 154 8.55 1.85 -22.95
CA ILE A 154 9.49 2.90 -22.55
C ILE A 154 10.88 2.27 -22.38
N VAL A 155 11.86 2.78 -23.13
CA VAL A 155 13.27 2.38 -22.99
C VAL A 155 13.91 3.24 -21.91
N VAL A 156 14.57 2.60 -20.93
CA VAL A 156 15.31 3.26 -19.86
C VAL A 156 16.78 2.88 -19.97
N GLU A 157 17.58 3.78 -20.53
CA GLU A 157 19.02 3.58 -20.73
C GLU A 157 19.80 4.90 -20.61
N GLY A 158 21.10 4.79 -20.40
CA GLY A 158 21.97 5.97 -20.32
C GLY A 158 21.54 6.95 -19.20
N PRO A 159 21.36 8.25 -19.54
CA PRO A 159 20.98 9.28 -18.54
C PRO A 159 19.63 9.02 -17.88
N ASP A 160 18.70 8.32 -18.53
CA ASP A 160 17.38 8.02 -17.99
C ASP A 160 17.44 7.17 -16.72
N LEU A 161 18.49 6.34 -16.59
CA LEU A 161 18.74 5.54 -15.39
C LEU A 161 18.95 6.39 -14.12
N GLU A 162 19.39 7.64 -14.26
CA GLU A 162 19.60 8.55 -13.12
C GLU A 162 18.27 9.05 -12.53
N THR A 163 17.24 9.19 -13.38
CA THR A 163 15.91 9.67 -13.00
C THR A 163 14.91 8.55 -12.77
N PHE A 164 15.21 7.36 -13.26
CA PHE A 164 14.38 6.18 -13.07
C PHE A 164 14.39 5.71 -11.62
N ARG A 165 13.22 5.39 -11.08
CA ARG A 165 13.06 4.93 -9.69
C ARG A 165 12.24 3.64 -9.66
N VAL A 166 12.62 2.73 -8.76
CA VAL A 166 11.88 1.49 -8.49
C VAL A 166 11.24 1.60 -7.11
N TYR A 167 9.92 1.59 -7.07
CA TYR A 167 9.16 1.72 -5.82
C TYR A 167 8.80 0.39 -5.19
N GLY A 168 8.69 -0.67 -5.97
CA GLY A 168 8.46 -2.01 -5.46
C GLY A 168 7.93 -2.97 -6.51
N ARG A 169 7.94 -4.26 -6.16
CA ARG A 169 7.42 -5.32 -7.02
C ARG A 169 5.93 -5.51 -6.77
N VAL A 170 5.14 -5.59 -7.84
CA VAL A 170 3.73 -5.96 -7.77
C VAL A 170 3.62 -7.47 -7.53
N ARG A 171 2.98 -7.86 -6.43
CA ARG A 171 2.87 -9.26 -6.01
C ARG A 171 1.49 -9.86 -6.20
N TRP A 172 0.49 -9.00 -6.25
CA TRP A 172 -0.90 -9.40 -6.41
C TRP A 172 -1.72 -8.23 -6.95
N PHE A 173 -2.81 -8.54 -7.60
CA PHE A 173 -3.84 -7.57 -7.96
C PHE A 173 -5.21 -8.18 -7.82
N GLY A 174 -6.21 -7.34 -7.58
CA GLY A 174 -7.61 -7.73 -7.48
C GLY A 174 -8.54 -6.71 -8.08
N ARG A 175 -9.73 -7.18 -8.42
CA ARG A 175 -10.76 -6.40 -9.09
C ARG A 175 -12.11 -6.60 -8.42
N VAL A 176 -12.85 -5.50 -8.29
CA VAL A 176 -14.28 -5.54 -7.98
C VAL A 176 -15.03 -5.48 -9.31
N VAL A 177 -15.94 -6.42 -9.56
CA VAL A 177 -16.77 -6.53 -10.77
C VAL A 177 -18.20 -6.11 -10.49
#